data_29048d2917f2eb138be7136a41f827c5
#
_entry.id   29048d2917f2eb138be7136a41f827c5
#
_cell.length_a   1.000
_cell.length_b   1.000
_cell.length_c   1.000
_cell.angle_alpha   90.00
_cell.angle_beta   90.00
_cell.angle_gamma   90.00
#
_symmetry.space_group_name_H-M   'P 1'
#
loop_
_entity.id
_entity.type
_entity.pdbx_description
1 polymer ?
#
loop_
_entity_poly.entity_id
_entity_poly.type
_entity_poly.pdbx_seq_one_letter_code
_entity_poly.pdbx_strand_id
1 'polypeptide(L)'
;EFTGWMLLSYKKPVKASSYAEGSAPAAQGFTESNRPKTSANFLPANLTDEECKTFWMARTNGDTEWVEIDLEAPATVYAVQVNYHDHQSNMYGRIPGLRHRYAVEGSLDGQDWVTLVDRRNNYKDVPNDYVQVDNPARVRYVRYKNIEVPTPHLAISDLRVFGIGEGKKPATVKNFKVVRQADRRDAMITWDAVKNSQGYNIRWGIAPDK
;
A
#
# COMPACT_ATOMS: atom_id res chain seq x y z
N GLU A 1 -17.16 1.42 12.05
CA GLU A 1 -16.89 0.36 13.05
C GLU A 1 -15.46 -0.16 12.86
N PHE A 2 -14.75 -0.40 13.98
CA PHE A 2 -13.39 -0.95 13.88
C PHE A 2 -13.46 -2.44 13.60
N THR A 3 -12.97 -2.85 12.46
CA THR A 3 -12.99 -4.24 12.02
C THR A 3 -11.94 -5.12 12.71
N GLY A 4 -10.96 -4.51 13.39
CA GLY A 4 -9.81 -5.23 13.95
C GLY A 4 -8.76 -5.63 12.91
N TRP A 5 -8.89 -5.22 11.64
CA TRP A 5 -7.92 -5.55 10.60
C TRP A 5 -6.62 -4.79 10.81
N MET A 6 -5.53 -5.47 10.60
CA MET A 6 -4.17 -4.93 10.69
C MET A 6 -3.58 -4.77 9.30
N LEU A 7 -2.62 -3.88 9.15
CA LEU A 7 -1.79 -3.80 7.97
C LEU A 7 -0.82 -4.99 7.99
N LEU A 8 -1.05 -5.96 7.11
CA LEU A 8 -0.29 -7.20 7.04
C LEU A 8 0.96 -7.07 6.18
N SER A 9 0.96 -6.12 5.23
CA SER A 9 2.03 -5.96 4.23
C SER A 9 3.22 -5.13 4.71
N TYR A 10 3.17 -4.46 5.87
CA TYR A 10 4.23 -3.56 6.32
C TYR A 10 5.59 -4.24 6.39
N LYS A 11 6.57 -3.72 5.63
CA LYS A 11 7.94 -4.22 5.51
C LYS A 11 8.04 -5.70 5.14
N LYS A 12 7.06 -6.24 4.43
CA LYS A 12 7.08 -7.60 3.94
C LYS A 12 7.89 -7.72 2.66
N PRO A 13 8.53 -8.89 2.43
CA PRO A 13 9.27 -9.16 1.19
C PRO A 13 8.38 -9.02 -0.04
N VAL A 14 8.90 -8.38 -1.08
CA VAL A 14 8.21 -8.18 -2.36
C VAL A 14 9.05 -8.71 -3.50
N LYS A 15 8.41 -9.45 -4.41
CA LYS A 15 8.93 -9.81 -5.74
C LYS A 15 8.16 -9.04 -6.80
N ALA A 16 8.79 -8.75 -7.90
CA ALA A 16 8.16 -8.10 -9.05
C ALA A 16 8.60 -8.75 -10.35
N SER A 17 7.75 -8.64 -11.38
CA SER A 17 8.07 -9.05 -12.77
C SER A 17 9.27 -8.30 -13.29
N SER A 18 9.33 -7.01 -12.98
CA SER A 18 10.40 -6.10 -13.38
C SER A 18 10.48 -4.90 -12.42
N TYR A 19 11.54 -4.13 -12.53
CA TYR A 19 11.60 -2.76 -12.02
C TYR A 19 12.53 -1.93 -12.90
N ALA A 20 12.24 -0.64 -13.01
CA ALA A 20 13.07 0.27 -13.79
C ALA A 20 14.37 0.56 -13.04
N GLU A 21 15.48 0.57 -13.76
CA GLU A 21 16.78 0.97 -13.24
C GLU A 21 16.94 2.49 -13.33
N GLY A 22 17.50 3.08 -12.30
CA GLY A 22 17.79 4.52 -12.26
C GLY A 22 17.20 5.23 -11.05
N SER A 23 17.58 6.47 -10.87
CA SER A 23 16.93 7.39 -9.93
C SER A 23 15.82 8.16 -10.64
N ALA A 24 14.77 8.53 -9.92
CA ALA A 24 13.76 9.42 -10.45
C ALA A 24 14.42 10.66 -11.06
N PRO A 25 14.09 11.03 -12.32
CA PRO A 25 14.56 12.29 -12.88
C PRO A 25 14.12 13.43 -11.97
N ALA A 26 14.92 14.48 -11.92
CA ALA A 26 14.60 15.68 -11.17
C ALA A 26 13.21 16.17 -11.55
N ALA A 27 12.30 16.27 -10.59
CA ALA A 27 11.06 16.98 -10.82
C ALA A 27 11.41 18.39 -11.33
N GLN A 28 10.80 18.81 -12.44
CA GLN A 28 11.05 20.13 -13.00
C GLN A 28 10.75 21.19 -11.93
N GLY A 29 11.70 22.08 -11.68
CA GLY A 29 11.58 23.16 -10.69
C GLY A 29 12.35 22.97 -9.38
N PHE A 30 13.05 21.85 -9.18
CA PHE A 30 13.96 21.67 -8.06
C PHE A 30 15.41 21.84 -8.50
N THR A 31 16.18 22.63 -7.75
CA THR A 31 17.63 22.70 -7.89
C THR A 31 18.26 21.57 -7.08
N GLU A 32 19.49 21.14 -7.42
CA GLU A 32 20.20 20.09 -6.70
C GLU A 32 20.33 20.35 -5.18
N SER A 33 20.35 21.61 -4.76
CA SER A 33 20.51 22.02 -3.37
C SER A 33 19.24 21.88 -2.52
N ASN A 34 18.04 21.87 -3.12
CA ASN A 34 16.75 21.76 -2.42
C ASN A 34 15.99 20.46 -2.77
N ARG A 35 16.63 19.57 -3.51
CA ARG A 35 16.10 18.26 -3.82
C ARG A 35 16.04 17.41 -2.55
N PRO A 36 14.91 16.82 -2.21
CA PRO A 36 14.92 15.77 -1.20
C PRO A 36 15.92 14.68 -1.63
N LYS A 37 16.85 14.34 -0.77
CA LYS A 37 17.80 13.25 -1.00
C LYS A 37 17.08 11.89 -0.89
N THR A 38 16.09 11.68 -1.70
CA THR A 38 15.51 10.36 -1.90
C THR A 38 16.24 9.77 -3.08
N SER A 39 17.14 8.85 -2.81
CA SER A 39 17.59 7.90 -3.82
C SER A 39 16.35 7.09 -4.19
N ALA A 40 15.58 7.58 -5.15
CA ALA A 40 14.41 6.88 -5.64
C ALA A 40 14.89 5.71 -6.49
N ASN A 41 15.34 4.67 -5.81
CA ASN A 41 15.41 3.37 -6.39
C ASN A 41 13.97 2.90 -6.53
N PHE A 42 13.54 2.59 -7.74
CA PHE A 42 12.18 2.09 -8.02
C PHE A 42 12.01 0.63 -7.60
N LEU A 43 12.49 0.30 -6.41
CA LEU A 43 12.58 -1.07 -5.93
C LEU A 43 11.21 -1.61 -5.48
N PRO A 44 10.96 -2.90 -5.67
CA PRO A 44 9.73 -3.54 -5.17
C PRO A 44 9.50 -3.35 -3.67
N ALA A 45 10.55 -3.27 -2.85
CA ALA A 45 10.45 -3.07 -1.41
C ALA A 45 9.75 -1.75 -1.00
N ASN A 46 9.74 -0.75 -1.88
CA ASN A 46 9.03 0.51 -1.65
C ASN A 46 7.50 0.35 -1.56
N LEU A 47 6.96 -0.77 -2.04
CA LEU A 47 5.52 -1.05 -1.99
C LEU A 47 4.99 -1.32 -0.58
N THR A 48 5.86 -1.60 0.37
CA THR A 48 5.49 -2.03 1.72
C THR A 48 6.15 -1.22 2.84
N ASP A 49 6.81 -0.10 2.50
CA ASP A 49 7.56 0.73 3.45
C ASP A 49 6.70 1.79 4.15
N GLU A 50 5.48 2.06 3.67
CA GLU A 50 4.55 3.10 4.15
C GLU A 50 5.09 4.53 3.99
N GLU A 51 6.02 4.75 3.06
CA GLU A 51 6.58 6.07 2.76
C GLU A 51 6.02 6.58 1.42
N CYS A 52 5.11 7.52 1.46
CA CYS A 52 4.40 8.04 0.28
C CYS A 52 5.30 8.74 -0.77
N LYS A 53 6.57 8.97 -0.46
CA LYS A 53 7.55 9.57 -1.39
C LYS A 53 8.35 8.53 -2.16
N THR A 54 8.32 7.29 -1.75
CA THR A 54 8.92 6.16 -2.43
C THR A 54 7.88 5.43 -3.26
N PHE A 55 8.30 4.71 -4.29
CA PHE A 55 7.41 3.91 -5.12
C PHE A 55 8.19 2.86 -5.89
N TRP A 56 7.54 1.78 -6.23
CA TRP A 56 8.00 0.84 -7.23
C TRP A 56 7.57 1.34 -8.62
N MET A 57 8.43 1.17 -9.62
CA MET A 57 8.08 1.41 -11.02
C MET A 57 8.50 0.22 -11.85
N ALA A 58 7.58 -0.33 -12.62
CA ALA A 58 7.85 -1.39 -13.58
C ALA A 58 8.63 -0.86 -14.80
N ARG A 59 9.27 -1.77 -15.54
CA ARG A 59 9.92 -1.42 -16.82
C ARG A 59 8.92 -1.05 -17.90
N THR A 60 7.73 -1.62 -17.83
CA THR A 60 6.63 -1.34 -18.76
C THR A 60 5.35 -1.01 -17.98
N ASN A 61 4.30 -0.62 -18.67
CA ASN A 61 2.96 -0.46 -18.12
C ASN A 61 1.97 -1.52 -18.66
N GLY A 62 2.49 -2.59 -19.22
CA GLY A 62 1.71 -3.67 -19.85
C GLY A 62 1.10 -4.66 -18.87
N ASP A 63 0.32 -5.58 -19.42
CA ASP A 63 -0.43 -6.59 -18.69
C ASP A 63 0.42 -7.79 -18.21
N THR A 64 1.70 -7.80 -18.55
CA THR A 64 2.68 -8.77 -18.05
C THR A 64 3.31 -8.37 -16.72
N GLU A 65 3.07 -7.13 -16.26
CA GLU A 65 3.65 -6.63 -15.01
C GLU A 65 2.84 -7.07 -13.79
N TRP A 66 3.56 -7.50 -12.78
CA TRP A 66 2.98 -7.94 -11.49
C TRP A 66 3.94 -7.67 -10.32
N VAL A 67 3.39 -7.61 -9.14
CA VAL A 67 4.13 -7.64 -7.87
C VAL A 67 3.49 -8.63 -6.90
N GLU A 68 4.31 -9.28 -6.09
CA GLU A 68 3.90 -10.30 -5.12
C GLU A 68 4.51 -10.01 -3.76
N ILE A 69 3.67 -9.91 -2.74
CA ILE A 69 4.07 -9.76 -1.34
C ILE A 69 4.00 -11.13 -0.67
N ASP A 70 5.07 -11.54 0.01
CA ASP A 70 5.06 -12.67 0.94
C ASP A 70 4.71 -12.15 2.34
N LEU A 71 3.54 -12.45 2.86
CA LEU A 71 3.13 -12.08 4.21
C LEU A 71 3.92 -12.84 5.29
N GLU A 72 4.82 -13.77 4.89
CA GLU A 72 5.68 -14.66 5.71
C GLU A 72 4.91 -15.68 6.53
N ALA A 73 3.64 -15.43 6.81
CA ALA A 73 2.73 -16.36 7.48
C ALA A 73 1.32 -16.26 6.85
N PRO A 74 0.51 -17.32 6.92
CA PRO A 74 -0.87 -17.24 6.51
C PRO A 74 -1.66 -16.19 7.31
N ALA A 75 -2.57 -15.50 6.61
CA ALA A 75 -3.47 -14.52 7.19
C ALA A 75 -4.79 -14.51 6.40
N THR A 76 -5.88 -14.12 7.04
CA THR A 76 -7.14 -13.87 6.33
C THR A 76 -7.15 -12.42 5.86
N VAL A 77 -7.19 -12.22 4.54
CA VAL A 77 -7.22 -10.89 3.90
C VAL A 77 -8.66 -10.43 3.74
N TYR A 78 -8.94 -9.23 4.22
CA TYR A 78 -10.27 -8.60 4.20
C TYR A 78 -10.33 -7.36 3.31
N ALA A 79 -9.21 -6.68 3.09
CA ALA A 79 -9.15 -5.54 2.20
C ALA A 79 -7.76 -5.37 1.59
N VAL A 80 -7.73 -4.72 0.44
CA VAL A 80 -6.51 -4.32 -0.27
C VAL A 80 -6.63 -2.86 -0.66
N GLN A 81 -5.52 -2.12 -0.59
CA GLN A 81 -5.42 -0.76 -1.12
C GLN A 81 -4.23 -0.66 -2.06
N VAL A 82 -4.48 -0.12 -3.24
CA VAL A 82 -3.45 0.20 -4.24
C VAL A 82 -3.34 1.71 -4.35
N ASN A 83 -2.19 2.28 -4.04
CA ASN A 83 -1.90 3.70 -4.22
C ASN A 83 -0.94 3.84 -5.41
N TYR A 84 -1.45 4.31 -6.54
CA TYR A 84 -0.62 4.58 -7.72
C TYR A 84 0.17 5.86 -7.55
N HIS A 85 1.30 5.93 -8.23
CA HIS A 85 2.17 7.11 -8.28
C HIS A 85 2.19 7.70 -9.70
N ASP A 86 1.93 9.01 -9.81
CA ASP A 86 1.87 9.73 -11.10
C ASP A 86 3.28 10.11 -11.61
N HIS A 87 4.13 9.11 -11.80
CA HIS A 87 5.49 9.35 -12.25
C HIS A 87 5.52 9.82 -13.72
N GLN A 88 6.12 10.99 -13.95
CA GLN A 88 6.24 11.62 -15.29
C GLN A 88 4.90 11.73 -16.05
N SER A 89 3.83 11.84 -15.31
CA SER A 89 2.49 12.00 -15.84
C SER A 89 2.21 13.48 -16.13
N ASN A 90 1.74 13.79 -17.32
CA ASN A 90 1.34 15.14 -17.75
C ASN A 90 -0.19 15.27 -17.79
N MET A 91 -0.89 14.62 -16.87
CA MET A 91 -2.35 14.66 -16.81
C MET A 91 -2.82 15.96 -16.17
N TYR A 92 -3.02 16.99 -17.00
CA TYR A 92 -3.58 18.27 -16.58
C TYR A 92 -5.06 18.34 -16.91
N GLY A 93 -5.89 18.67 -15.91
CA GLY A 93 -7.32 18.86 -16.08
C GLY A 93 -8.11 17.54 -16.18
N ARG A 94 -9.32 17.63 -16.74
CA ARG A 94 -10.18 16.47 -16.93
C ARG A 94 -9.85 15.78 -18.26
N ILE A 95 -9.19 14.63 -18.16
CA ILE A 95 -8.95 13.76 -19.30
C ILE A 95 -10.02 12.66 -19.28
N PRO A 96 -10.87 12.52 -20.30
CA PRO A 96 -11.87 11.47 -20.33
C PRO A 96 -11.22 10.10 -20.55
N GLY A 97 -11.83 9.06 -20.00
CA GLY A 97 -11.44 7.68 -20.26
C GLY A 97 -10.25 7.16 -19.45
N LEU A 98 -9.75 7.94 -18.47
CA LEU A 98 -8.75 7.43 -17.53
C LEU A 98 -9.33 6.27 -16.71
N ARG A 99 -8.57 5.20 -16.61
CA ARG A 99 -8.99 4.02 -15.85
C ARG A 99 -7.79 3.21 -15.38
N HIS A 100 -7.97 2.56 -14.25
CA HIS A 100 -7.04 1.57 -13.71
C HIS A 100 -7.69 0.20 -13.79
N ARG A 101 -7.04 -0.74 -14.45
CA ARG A 101 -7.54 -2.12 -14.59
C ARG A 101 -6.49 -3.08 -14.06
N TYR A 102 -6.88 -3.90 -13.11
CA TYR A 102 -5.99 -4.83 -12.44
C TYR A 102 -6.76 -5.97 -11.79
N ALA A 103 -6.03 -6.95 -11.30
CA ALA A 103 -6.55 -7.96 -10.38
C ALA A 103 -5.60 -8.10 -9.19
N VAL A 104 -6.13 -8.47 -8.03
CA VAL A 104 -5.32 -8.93 -6.91
C VAL A 104 -5.72 -10.36 -6.60
N GLU A 105 -4.72 -11.21 -6.52
CA GLU A 105 -4.87 -12.64 -6.25
C GLU A 105 -4.17 -12.99 -4.94
N GLY A 106 -4.65 -14.01 -4.27
CA GLY A 106 -4.04 -14.57 -3.06
C GLY A 106 -3.75 -16.05 -3.19
N SER A 107 -2.69 -16.51 -2.54
CA SER A 107 -2.30 -17.92 -2.51
C SER A 107 -1.71 -18.34 -1.18
N LEU A 108 -1.86 -19.60 -0.79
CA LEU A 108 -1.17 -20.18 0.37
C LEU A 108 0.23 -20.70 0.02
N ASP A 109 0.42 -21.22 -1.17
CA ASP A 109 1.59 -21.99 -1.61
C ASP A 109 2.36 -21.33 -2.77
N GLY A 110 1.80 -20.25 -3.36
CA GLY A 110 2.35 -19.58 -4.53
C GLY A 110 2.06 -20.30 -5.86
N GLN A 111 1.22 -21.34 -5.86
CA GLN A 111 0.84 -22.11 -7.03
C GLN A 111 -0.66 -21.98 -7.33
N ASP A 112 -1.49 -22.25 -6.34
CA ASP A 112 -2.95 -22.13 -6.46
C ASP A 112 -3.39 -20.74 -6.03
N TRP A 113 -4.02 -19.98 -6.94
CA TRP A 113 -4.39 -18.60 -6.77
C TRP A 113 -5.90 -18.39 -6.77
N VAL A 114 -6.40 -17.61 -5.81
CA VAL A 114 -7.79 -17.17 -5.75
C VAL A 114 -7.86 -15.66 -5.98
N THR A 115 -8.87 -15.19 -6.67
CA THR A 115 -9.07 -13.74 -6.89
C THR A 115 -9.60 -13.11 -5.61
N LEU A 116 -8.86 -12.13 -5.08
CA LEU A 116 -9.26 -11.29 -3.95
C LEU A 116 -9.97 -10.01 -4.42
N VAL A 117 -9.44 -9.38 -5.46
CA VAL A 117 -10.00 -8.16 -6.06
C VAL A 117 -10.01 -8.30 -7.57
N ASP A 118 -11.16 -8.06 -8.19
CA ASP A 118 -11.31 -8.04 -9.65
C ASP A 118 -11.68 -6.64 -10.14
N ARG A 119 -10.72 -5.95 -10.73
CA ARG A 119 -10.86 -4.65 -11.41
C ARG A 119 -10.58 -4.75 -12.92
N ARG A 120 -10.59 -5.95 -13.49
CA ARG A 120 -10.30 -6.16 -14.93
C ARG A 120 -11.24 -5.41 -15.86
N ASN A 121 -12.46 -5.20 -15.43
CA ASN A 121 -13.49 -4.47 -16.18
C ASN A 121 -13.78 -3.08 -15.60
N ASN A 122 -12.88 -2.54 -14.75
CA ASN A 122 -13.07 -1.19 -14.22
C ASN A 122 -12.96 -0.14 -15.33
N TYR A 123 -13.85 0.86 -15.30
CA TYR A 123 -13.88 1.98 -16.24
C TYR A 123 -13.64 3.34 -15.57
N LYS A 124 -13.27 3.31 -14.29
CA LYS A 124 -13.06 4.52 -13.48
C LYS A 124 -11.56 4.76 -13.26
N ASP A 125 -11.23 6.04 -13.13
CA ASP A 125 -9.97 6.49 -12.58
C ASP A 125 -9.96 6.27 -11.07
N VAL A 126 -9.06 5.43 -10.59
CA VAL A 126 -8.95 5.06 -9.16
C VAL A 126 -7.47 5.08 -8.71
N PRO A 127 -6.85 6.27 -8.65
CA PRO A 127 -5.44 6.39 -8.29
C PRO A 127 -5.14 5.91 -6.86
N ASN A 128 -6.17 5.85 -6.00
CA ASN A 128 -6.10 5.30 -4.65
C ASN A 128 -7.32 4.40 -4.44
N ASP A 129 -7.20 3.12 -4.80
CA ASP A 129 -8.30 2.17 -4.74
C ASP A 129 -8.23 1.33 -3.45
N TYR A 130 -9.10 1.63 -2.49
CA TYR A 130 -9.34 0.79 -1.32
C TYR A 130 -10.53 -0.12 -1.58
N VAL A 131 -10.29 -1.44 -1.55
CA VAL A 131 -11.29 -2.45 -1.88
C VAL A 131 -11.42 -3.44 -0.73
N GLN A 132 -12.62 -3.57 -0.19
CA GLN A 132 -12.96 -4.71 0.67
C GLN A 132 -13.12 -5.96 -0.19
N VAL A 133 -12.57 -7.06 0.29
CA VAL A 133 -12.65 -8.36 -0.39
C VAL A 133 -14.02 -8.99 -0.11
N ASP A 134 -14.80 -9.24 -1.17
CA ASP A 134 -16.14 -9.80 -1.03
C ASP A 134 -16.12 -11.20 -0.38
N ASN A 135 -15.11 -12.00 -0.72
CA ASN A 135 -14.89 -13.34 -0.16
C ASN A 135 -13.50 -13.39 0.50
N PRO A 136 -13.38 -12.99 1.78
CA PRO A 136 -12.11 -13.03 2.49
C PRO A 136 -11.48 -14.42 2.42
N ALA A 137 -10.19 -14.46 2.09
CA ALA A 137 -9.48 -15.72 1.92
C ALA A 137 -8.24 -15.79 2.81
N ARG A 138 -7.93 -17.00 3.24
CA ARG A 138 -6.71 -17.32 3.97
C ARG A 138 -5.57 -17.51 2.97
N VAL A 139 -4.58 -16.63 2.99
CA VAL A 139 -3.46 -16.60 2.03
C VAL A 139 -2.15 -16.24 2.74
N ARG A 140 -1.02 -16.60 2.12
CA ARG A 140 0.32 -16.14 2.49
C ARG A 140 0.89 -15.17 1.46
N TYR A 141 0.64 -15.42 0.18
CA TYR A 141 1.12 -14.59 -0.92
C TYR A 141 -0.03 -13.75 -1.46
N VAL A 142 0.23 -12.47 -1.71
CA VAL A 142 -0.72 -11.55 -2.34
C VAL A 142 -0.07 -10.96 -3.58
N ARG A 143 -0.68 -11.14 -4.75
CA ARG A 143 -0.15 -10.70 -6.04
C ARG A 143 -1.08 -9.70 -6.71
N TYR A 144 -0.57 -8.52 -6.99
CA TYR A 144 -1.18 -7.58 -7.91
C TYR A 144 -0.76 -7.91 -9.33
N LYS A 145 -1.70 -7.90 -10.27
CA LYS A 145 -1.48 -8.07 -11.71
C LYS A 145 -2.01 -6.87 -12.46
N ASN A 146 -1.14 -6.18 -13.19
CA ASN A 146 -1.54 -5.05 -14.01
C ASN A 146 -2.32 -5.51 -15.25
N ILE A 147 -3.21 -4.66 -15.73
CA ILE A 147 -3.88 -4.82 -17.03
C ILE A 147 -3.78 -3.52 -17.80
N GLU A 148 -4.09 -2.40 -17.15
CA GLU A 148 -4.06 -1.08 -17.79
C GLU A 148 -3.95 0.00 -16.71
N VAL A 149 -3.06 0.94 -16.92
CA VAL A 149 -2.97 2.19 -16.15
C VAL A 149 -2.99 3.38 -17.08
N PRO A 150 -3.55 4.53 -16.66
CA PRO A 150 -3.68 5.70 -17.52
C PRO A 150 -2.35 6.46 -17.68
N THR A 151 -1.36 6.14 -16.87
CA THR A 151 -0.05 6.79 -16.86
C THR A 151 0.93 6.12 -17.83
N PRO A 152 1.95 6.85 -18.35
CA PRO A 152 2.96 6.27 -19.21
C PRO A 152 3.81 5.20 -18.53
N HIS A 153 3.84 5.18 -17.19
CA HIS A 153 4.55 4.20 -16.40
C HIS A 153 3.62 3.56 -15.37
N LEU A 154 3.75 2.24 -15.17
CA LEU A 154 3.15 1.58 -14.03
C LEU A 154 4.02 1.88 -12.81
N ALA A 155 3.54 2.74 -11.93
CA ALA A 155 4.19 3.09 -10.68
C ALA A 155 3.19 3.00 -9.53
N ILE A 156 3.59 2.38 -8.43
CA ILE A 156 2.76 2.17 -7.24
C ILE A 156 3.57 2.57 -6.01
N SER A 157 3.04 3.48 -5.19
CA SER A 157 3.65 3.88 -3.91
C SER A 157 3.45 2.79 -2.87
N ASP A 158 2.21 2.32 -2.72
CA ASP A 158 1.88 1.35 -1.69
C ASP A 158 0.93 0.27 -2.24
N LEU A 159 1.22 -0.97 -1.88
CA LEU A 159 0.29 -2.09 -1.96
C LEU A 159 -0.01 -2.56 -0.54
N ARG A 160 -1.11 -2.07 0.01
CA ARG A 160 -1.51 -2.34 1.39
C ARG A 160 -2.47 -3.52 1.45
N VAL A 161 -2.16 -4.47 2.30
CA VAL A 161 -2.99 -5.66 2.55
C VAL A 161 -3.46 -5.63 3.99
N PHE A 162 -4.77 -5.65 4.19
CA PHE A 162 -5.39 -5.56 5.50
C PHE A 162 -6.10 -6.87 5.85
N GLY A 163 -5.95 -7.29 7.10
CA GLY A 163 -6.58 -8.52 7.53
C GLY A 163 -6.22 -8.94 8.96
N ILE A 164 -6.39 -10.22 9.21
CA ILE A 164 -6.13 -10.85 10.50
C ILE A 164 -5.11 -11.97 10.30
N GLY A 165 -3.93 -11.79 10.90
CA GLY A 165 -2.88 -12.80 10.91
C GLY A 165 -3.21 -13.97 11.84
N GLU A 166 -2.62 -15.12 11.56
CA GLU A 166 -2.66 -16.28 12.44
C GLU A 166 -1.55 -16.18 13.46
N GLY A 167 -1.91 -16.16 14.72
CA GLY A 167 -0.94 -16.06 15.79
C GLY A 167 -1.57 -15.69 17.13
N LYS A 168 -0.73 -15.64 18.16
CA LYS A 168 -1.17 -15.22 19.48
C LYS A 168 -1.52 -13.72 19.44
N LYS A 169 -2.74 -13.40 19.87
CA LYS A 169 -3.18 -12.01 20.01
C LYS A 169 -2.16 -11.20 20.84
N PRO A 170 -1.72 -10.01 20.34
CA PRO A 170 -0.85 -9.15 21.12
C PRO A 170 -1.45 -8.78 22.48
N ALA A 171 -0.58 -8.49 23.43
CA ALA A 171 -1.04 -7.99 24.73
C ALA A 171 -1.71 -6.60 24.57
N THR A 172 -2.61 -6.28 25.48
CA THR A 172 -3.25 -4.97 25.53
C THR A 172 -2.20 -3.87 25.79
N VAL A 173 -2.30 -2.78 25.05
CA VAL A 173 -1.48 -1.57 25.27
C VAL A 173 -1.72 -1.04 26.69
N LYS A 174 -0.62 -0.69 27.38
CA LYS A 174 -0.65 -0.12 28.72
C LYS A 174 -0.12 1.31 28.72
N ASN A 175 -0.46 2.06 29.77
CA ASN A 175 0.01 3.43 30.00
C ASN A 175 -0.24 4.38 28.81
N PHE A 176 -1.36 4.18 28.11
CA PHE A 176 -1.79 5.06 27.04
C PHE A 176 -2.10 6.45 27.61
N LYS A 177 -1.45 7.49 27.06
CA LYS A 177 -1.63 8.88 27.46
C LYS A 177 -1.76 9.76 26.23
N VAL A 178 -2.62 10.76 26.31
CA VAL A 178 -2.75 11.81 25.29
C VAL A 178 -2.58 13.15 25.99
N VAL A 179 -1.60 13.94 25.57
CA VAL A 179 -1.33 15.26 26.11
C VAL A 179 -1.41 16.27 24.97
N ARG A 180 -2.33 17.23 25.08
CA ARG A 180 -2.42 18.33 24.13
C ARG A 180 -1.22 19.25 24.27
N GLN A 181 -0.69 19.68 23.14
CA GLN A 181 0.41 20.64 23.05
C GLN A 181 -0.08 22.09 23.15
N ALA A 182 0.84 23.06 23.14
CA ALA A 182 0.53 24.49 23.12
C ALA A 182 -0.35 24.86 21.89
N ASP A 183 -0.04 24.30 20.72
CA ASP A 183 -0.97 24.31 19.59
C ASP A 183 -2.06 23.25 19.85
N ARG A 184 -3.31 23.70 19.94
CA ARG A 184 -4.45 22.83 20.24
C ARG A 184 -4.76 21.81 19.14
N ARG A 185 -4.17 21.96 17.95
CA ARG A 185 -4.26 21.00 16.85
C ARG A 185 -3.35 19.79 17.06
N ASP A 186 -2.33 19.95 17.91
CA ASP A 186 -1.31 18.93 18.16
C ASP A 186 -1.57 18.20 19.48
N ALA A 187 -1.30 16.90 19.47
CA ALA A 187 -1.33 16.06 20.64
C ALA A 187 -0.15 15.09 20.65
N MET A 188 0.47 14.94 21.82
CA MET A 188 1.44 13.88 22.06
C MET A 188 0.74 12.64 22.58
N ILE A 189 0.91 11.55 21.87
CA ILE A 189 0.36 10.23 22.25
C ILE A 189 1.51 9.33 22.67
N THR A 190 1.41 8.75 23.84
CA THR A 190 2.44 7.84 24.38
C THR A 190 1.80 6.57 24.97
N TRP A 191 2.52 5.47 24.92
CA TRP A 191 2.13 4.18 25.50
C TRP A 191 3.34 3.30 25.72
N ASP A 192 3.19 2.22 26.50
CA ASP A 192 4.22 1.20 26.66
C ASP A 192 4.30 0.33 25.40
N ALA A 193 5.52 0.07 24.95
CA ALA A 193 5.74 -0.84 23.83
C ALA A 193 5.27 -2.26 24.17
N VAL A 194 4.51 -2.85 23.26
CA VAL A 194 4.06 -4.24 23.39
C VAL A 194 5.10 -5.15 22.76
N LYS A 195 5.60 -6.13 23.53
CA LYS A 195 6.60 -7.08 23.03
C LYS A 195 6.08 -7.84 21.82
N ASN A 196 6.92 -7.94 20.78
CA ASN A 196 6.63 -8.60 19.50
C ASN A 196 5.53 -7.90 18.65
N SER A 197 5.15 -6.65 18.97
CA SER A 197 4.32 -5.88 18.05
C SER A 197 5.16 -5.35 16.91
N GLN A 198 4.64 -5.41 15.69
CA GLN A 198 5.28 -4.83 14.49
C GLN A 198 4.84 -3.38 14.25
N GLY A 199 3.76 -2.96 14.90
CA GLY A 199 3.21 -1.62 14.77
C GLY A 199 1.93 -1.44 15.59
N TYR A 200 1.34 -0.25 15.49
CA TYR A 200 0.13 0.13 16.20
C TYR A 200 -0.81 0.87 15.26
N ASN A 201 -2.08 0.53 15.31
CA ASN A 201 -3.12 1.30 14.64
C ASN A 201 -3.68 2.33 15.62
N ILE A 202 -3.52 3.61 15.28
CA ILE A 202 -4.07 4.72 16.06
C ILE A 202 -5.36 5.17 15.40
N ARG A 203 -6.43 5.27 16.20
CA ARG A 203 -7.69 5.89 15.78
C ARG A 203 -7.91 7.17 16.55
N TRP A 204 -8.41 8.15 15.87
CA TRP A 204 -8.80 9.41 16.47
C TRP A 204 -10.11 9.91 15.86
N GLY A 205 -10.83 10.72 16.59
CA GLY A 205 -12.10 11.28 16.12
C GLY A 205 -12.48 12.51 16.95
N ILE A 206 -13.49 13.20 16.49
CA ILE A 206 -14.00 14.43 17.16
C ILE A 206 -14.94 14.13 18.31
N ALA A 207 -15.44 12.89 18.40
CA ALA A 207 -16.31 12.41 19.46
C ALA A 207 -16.15 10.88 19.60
N PRO A 208 -16.55 10.27 20.74
CA PRO A 208 -16.74 8.85 20.82
C PRO A 208 -17.64 8.40 19.64
N ASP A 209 -17.28 7.34 18.96
CA ASP A 209 -18.01 6.75 17.82
C ASP A 209 -18.01 7.58 16.51
N LYS A 210 -17.19 8.64 16.40
CA LYS A 210 -17.09 9.49 15.20
C LYS A 210 -15.65 9.81 14.82
#